data_c49b9a95c9a5578c24cce7d2c0e04590
#
_entry.id   c49b9a95c9a5578c24cce7d2c0e04590
#
_cell.length_a   1.000
_cell.length_b   1.000
_cell.length_c   1.000
_cell.angle_alpha   90.00
_cell.angle_beta   90.00
_cell.angle_gamma   90.00
#
_symmetry.space_group_name_H-M   'P 1'
#
loop_
_entity.id
_entity.type
_entity.pdbx_description
1 polymer ?
#
loop_
_entity_poly.entity_id
_entity_poly.type
_entity_poly.pdbx_seq_one_letter_code
_entity_poly.pdbx_strand_id
1 'polypeptide(L)'
;MLDEPFSALDSYLREEVEGEVGSLLANFVGTALLVTHNRDEAYRLCKEMIVLNEGQVLRAGTTKAVFADPQSVAAARLTGCKNILPCTPLDSHTVRLDGWDTTLRLVLPVPAGCTAVGIRAHDFTPCAADAPNAIPVKAVSTSENPFDWNLICTSPEGAAQLWWKVGKTSLSAAAPEPPQYLCAAPESIMPLKG
;
A
#
# COMPACT_ATOMS: atom_id res chain seq x y z
N MET A 1 19.25 21.06 -2.17
CA MET A 1 19.00 19.61 -2.27
C MET A 1 19.35 18.98 -0.94
N LEU A 2 18.50 18.13 -0.44
CA LEU A 2 18.69 17.34 0.77
C LEU A 2 18.78 15.87 0.31
N ASP A 3 19.87 15.19 0.63
CA ASP A 3 20.11 13.79 0.24
C ASP A 3 20.18 12.95 1.51
N GLU A 4 19.19 12.06 1.69
CA GLU A 4 19.01 11.20 2.87
C GLU A 4 19.20 11.93 4.21
N PRO A 5 18.55 13.10 4.44
CA PRO A 5 18.92 14.00 5.54
C PRO A 5 18.63 13.42 6.93
N PHE A 6 17.76 12.41 7.02
CA PHE A 6 17.33 11.83 8.30
C PHE A 6 17.85 10.41 8.53
N SER A 7 18.64 9.85 7.62
CA SER A 7 19.04 8.43 7.63
C SER A 7 19.87 8.03 8.86
N ALA A 8 20.64 8.95 9.42
CA ALA A 8 21.50 8.72 10.59
C ALA A 8 20.81 8.99 11.95
N LEU A 9 19.55 9.41 11.95
CA LEU A 9 18.82 9.76 13.16
C LEU A 9 18.03 8.57 13.73
N ASP A 10 17.96 8.47 15.05
CA ASP A 10 17.00 7.58 15.71
C ASP A 10 15.55 8.04 15.47
N SER A 11 14.58 7.19 15.78
CA SER A 11 13.18 7.46 15.44
C SER A 11 12.60 8.70 16.13
N TYR A 12 12.99 8.97 17.38
CA TYR A 12 12.49 10.12 18.13
C TYR A 12 13.03 11.43 17.55
N LEU A 13 14.35 11.53 17.42
CA LEU A 13 15.02 12.72 16.88
C LEU A 13 14.62 12.95 15.41
N ARG A 14 14.40 11.89 14.66
CA ARG A 14 13.92 11.98 13.27
C ARG A 14 12.58 12.71 13.18
N GLU A 15 11.58 12.32 13.98
CA GLU A 15 10.26 12.96 13.97
C GLU A 15 10.33 14.45 14.32
N GLU A 16 11.16 14.82 15.31
CA GLU A 16 11.37 16.22 15.73
C GLU A 16 11.99 17.04 14.60
N VAL A 17 13.11 16.56 14.03
CA VAL A 17 13.83 17.27 12.95
C VAL A 17 13.00 17.33 11.66
N GLU A 18 12.25 16.26 11.31
CA GLU A 18 11.30 16.29 10.19
C GLU A 18 10.25 17.39 10.35
N GLY A 19 9.72 17.59 11.57
CA GLY A 19 8.76 18.65 11.87
C GLY A 19 9.36 20.05 11.67
N GLU A 20 10.59 20.27 12.14
CA GLU A 20 11.31 21.54 11.94
C GLU A 20 11.60 21.81 10.46
N VAL A 21 12.12 20.80 9.74
CA VAL A 21 12.40 20.90 8.29
C VAL A 21 11.11 21.16 7.51
N GLY A 22 10.01 20.47 7.85
CA GLY A 22 8.70 20.70 7.24
C GLY A 22 8.24 22.14 7.40
N SER A 23 8.42 22.72 8.60
CA SER A 23 8.08 24.12 8.90
C SER A 23 8.95 25.10 8.11
N LEU A 24 10.23 24.82 7.96
CA LEU A 24 11.16 25.63 7.14
C LEU A 24 10.78 25.55 5.66
N LEU A 25 10.49 24.37 5.14
CA LEU A 25 10.11 24.15 3.74
C LEU A 25 8.78 24.82 3.39
N ALA A 26 7.82 24.87 4.32
CA ALA A 26 6.53 25.53 4.11
C ALA A 26 6.68 27.04 3.83
N ASN A 27 7.71 27.67 4.38
CA ASN A 27 8.00 29.10 4.22
C ASN A 27 9.12 29.38 3.20
N PHE A 28 9.71 28.32 2.61
CA PHE A 28 10.82 28.46 1.67
C PHE A 28 10.34 28.94 0.31
N VAL A 29 10.88 30.07 -0.14
CA VAL A 29 10.62 30.61 -1.47
C VAL A 29 11.64 30.02 -2.45
N GLY A 30 11.26 28.98 -3.16
CA GLY A 30 12.14 28.29 -4.12
C GLY A 30 11.75 26.82 -4.28
N THR A 31 12.56 26.07 -5.01
CA THR A 31 12.40 24.64 -5.20
C THR A 31 13.35 23.88 -4.26
N ALA A 32 12.78 23.03 -3.41
CA ALA A 32 13.53 22.10 -2.58
C ALA A 32 13.46 20.70 -3.18
N LEU A 33 14.57 19.99 -3.25
CA LEU A 33 14.66 18.59 -3.68
C LEU A 33 15.08 17.74 -2.50
N LEU A 34 14.25 16.77 -2.14
CA LEU A 34 14.52 15.75 -1.14
C LEU A 34 14.74 14.40 -1.83
N VAL A 35 15.88 13.77 -1.57
CA VAL A 35 16.17 12.40 -1.96
C VAL A 35 16.08 11.53 -0.71
N THR A 36 15.24 10.51 -0.73
CA THR A 36 15.06 9.59 0.40
C THR A 36 14.53 8.24 -0.07
N HIS A 37 14.89 7.18 0.64
CA HIS A 37 14.27 5.85 0.50
C HIS A 37 13.09 5.65 1.47
N ASN A 38 12.85 6.61 2.37
CA ASN A 38 11.75 6.56 3.32
C ASN A 38 10.50 7.20 2.71
N ARG A 39 9.55 6.36 2.33
CA ARG A 39 8.27 6.79 1.74
C ARG A 39 7.44 7.70 2.66
N ASP A 40 7.56 7.52 3.99
CA ASP A 40 6.78 8.28 4.95
C ASP A 40 7.30 9.71 5.07
N GLU A 41 8.63 9.92 4.97
CA GLU A 41 9.26 11.25 4.82
C GLU A 41 8.80 11.94 3.54
N ALA A 42 8.88 11.23 2.40
CA ALA A 42 8.42 11.76 1.12
C ALA A 42 6.93 12.16 1.17
N TYR A 43 6.08 11.33 1.80
CA TYR A 43 4.65 11.59 1.94
C TYR A 43 4.36 12.83 2.78
N ARG A 44 5.09 13.03 3.89
CA ARG A 44 4.88 14.16 4.81
C ARG A 44 5.46 15.48 4.29
N LEU A 45 6.65 15.44 3.68
CA LEU A 45 7.41 16.65 3.36
C LEU A 45 7.24 17.13 1.93
N CYS A 46 6.86 16.25 0.99
CA CYS A 46 6.85 16.57 -0.43
C CYS A 46 5.43 16.67 -1.00
N LYS A 47 5.13 17.75 -1.71
CA LYS A 47 3.88 17.91 -2.48
C LYS A 47 3.87 17.09 -3.76
N GLU A 48 5.03 16.97 -4.39
CA GLU A 48 5.27 16.19 -5.60
C GLU A 48 6.38 15.18 -5.35
N MET A 49 6.32 14.05 -6.02
CA MET A 49 7.36 13.04 -5.93
C MET A 49 7.62 12.36 -7.27
N ILE A 50 8.82 11.84 -7.38
CA ILE A 50 9.25 10.99 -8.49
C ILE A 50 9.73 9.67 -7.87
N VAL A 51 9.15 8.56 -8.33
CA VAL A 51 9.59 7.21 -7.96
C VAL A 51 10.63 6.74 -8.96
N LEU A 52 11.82 6.43 -8.47
CA LEU A 52 12.95 5.95 -9.28
C LEU A 52 13.24 4.50 -8.96
N ASN A 53 13.52 3.71 -9.99
CA ASN A 53 14.06 2.36 -9.85
C ASN A 53 15.02 2.08 -11.00
N GLU A 54 16.19 1.53 -10.69
CA GLU A 54 17.23 1.17 -11.69
C GLU A 54 17.55 2.33 -12.68
N GLY A 55 17.59 3.57 -12.17
CA GLY A 55 17.88 4.75 -12.98
C GLY A 55 16.73 5.23 -13.86
N GLN A 56 15.54 4.61 -13.77
CA GLN A 56 14.38 4.98 -14.56
C GLN A 56 13.27 5.60 -13.69
N VAL A 57 12.56 6.56 -14.27
CA VAL A 57 11.36 7.14 -13.65
C VAL A 57 10.18 6.18 -13.86
N LEU A 58 9.70 5.58 -12.78
CA LEU A 58 8.51 4.71 -12.81
C LEU A 58 7.21 5.50 -12.75
N ARG A 59 7.17 6.55 -11.94
CA ARG A 59 5.99 7.38 -11.71
C ARG A 59 6.41 8.77 -11.24
N ALA A 60 5.71 9.80 -11.71
CA ALA A 60 5.89 11.18 -11.23
C ALA A 60 4.51 11.84 -11.08
N GLY A 61 4.38 12.77 -10.13
CA GLY A 61 3.15 13.52 -9.90
C GLY A 61 3.04 13.99 -8.46
N THR A 62 1.84 14.46 -8.09
CA THR A 62 1.59 14.79 -6.68
C THR A 62 1.75 13.56 -5.82
N THR A 63 2.32 13.73 -4.64
CA THR A 63 2.61 12.61 -3.72
C THR A 63 1.35 11.77 -3.47
N LYS A 64 0.21 12.40 -3.23
CA LYS A 64 -1.06 11.68 -3.04
C LYS A 64 -1.49 10.86 -4.26
N ALA A 65 -1.33 11.41 -5.47
CA ALA A 65 -1.68 10.70 -6.71
C ALA A 65 -0.76 9.49 -6.95
N VAL A 66 0.54 9.63 -6.68
CA VAL A 66 1.51 8.52 -6.82
C VAL A 66 1.21 7.38 -5.83
N PHE A 67 0.80 7.73 -4.60
CA PHE A 67 0.41 6.72 -3.61
C PHE A 67 -0.94 6.06 -3.92
N ALA A 68 -1.89 6.80 -4.49
CA ALA A 68 -3.20 6.26 -4.86
C ALA A 68 -3.16 5.43 -6.16
N ASP A 69 -2.31 5.80 -7.12
CA ASP A 69 -2.18 5.13 -8.41
C ASP A 69 -0.69 5.04 -8.82
N PRO A 70 0.06 4.06 -8.32
CA PRO A 70 1.49 3.87 -8.64
C PRO A 70 1.73 3.30 -10.05
N GLN A 71 0.72 2.76 -10.72
CA GLN A 71 0.69 2.26 -12.10
C GLN A 71 1.55 1.02 -12.40
N SER A 72 2.59 0.73 -11.61
CA SER A 72 3.44 -0.45 -11.80
C SER A 72 3.67 -1.20 -10.49
N VAL A 73 3.95 -2.49 -10.61
CA VAL A 73 4.30 -3.35 -9.47
C VAL A 73 5.49 -2.79 -8.69
N ALA A 74 6.53 -2.31 -9.38
CA ALA A 74 7.71 -1.77 -8.74
C ALA A 74 7.40 -0.48 -7.96
N ALA A 75 6.65 0.47 -8.54
CA ALA A 75 6.25 1.69 -7.85
C ALA A 75 5.30 1.41 -6.68
N ALA A 76 4.38 0.44 -6.80
CA ALA A 76 3.49 0.03 -5.72
C ALA A 76 4.28 -0.52 -4.52
N ARG A 77 5.29 -1.36 -4.76
CA ARG A 77 6.20 -1.86 -3.70
C ARG A 77 6.95 -0.74 -3.02
N LEU A 78 7.55 0.17 -3.78
CA LEU A 78 8.29 1.31 -3.25
C LEU A 78 7.40 2.25 -2.43
N THR A 79 6.14 2.44 -2.82
CA THR A 79 5.15 3.19 -2.04
C THR A 79 4.50 2.36 -0.92
N GLY A 80 4.98 1.14 -0.66
CA GLY A 80 4.63 0.32 0.51
C GLY A 80 3.40 -0.56 0.37
N CYS A 81 2.94 -0.83 -0.84
CA CYS A 81 1.92 -1.84 -1.07
C CYS A 81 2.51 -3.23 -0.87
N LYS A 82 2.01 -3.98 0.12
CA LYS A 82 2.48 -5.34 0.41
C LYS A 82 1.74 -6.40 -0.40
N ASN A 83 0.46 -6.19 -0.66
CA ASN A 83 -0.33 -7.14 -1.42
C ASN A 83 -0.29 -6.77 -2.90
N ILE A 84 0.54 -7.48 -3.63
CA ILE A 84 0.59 -7.46 -5.09
C ILE A 84 0.04 -8.81 -5.55
N LEU A 85 -1.22 -8.82 -5.95
CA LEU A 85 -1.96 -10.02 -6.26
C LEU A 85 -2.03 -10.19 -7.79
N PRO A 86 -1.45 -11.25 -8.36
CA PRO A 86 -1.56 -11.52 -9.78
C PRO A 86 -3.02 -11.60 -10.23
N CYS A 87 -3.32 -11.07 -11.40
CA CYS A 87 -4.68 -11.06 -11.90
C CYS A 87 -4.75 -11.10 -13.42
N THR A 88 -5.89 -11.56 -13.92
CA THR A 88 -6.27 -11.54 -15.33
C THR A 88 -7.37 -10.51 -15.54
N PRO A 89 -7.17 -9.48 -16.38
CA PRO A 89 -8.22 -8.53 -16.76
C PRO A 89 -9.41 -9.24 -17.42
N LEU A 90 -10.62 -8.87 -17.02
CA LEU A 90 -11.86 -9.35 -17.64
C LEU A 90 -12.53 -8.26 -18.48
N ASP A 91 -12.57 -7.04 -17.97
CA ASP A 91 -13.07 -5.86 -18.67
C ASP A 91 -12.35 -4.58 -18.19
N SER A 92 -12.90 -3.41 -18.52
CA SER A 92 -12.28 -2.12 -18.17
C SER A 92 -12.24 -1.79 -16.67
N HIS A 93 -12.99 -2.51 -15.82
CA HIS A 93 -13.05 -2.25 -14.37
C HIS A 93 -13.10 -3.52 -13.54
N THR A 94 -12.86 -4.67 -14.16
CA THR A 94 -12.99 -5.97 -13.50
C THR A 94 -11.79 -6.84 -13.79
N VAL A 95 -11.25 -7.47 -12.75
CA VAL A 95 -10.17 -8.45 -12.86
C VAL A 95 -10.54 -9.72 -12.09
N ARG A 96 -10.03 -10.86 -12.55
CA ARG A 96 -10.04 -12.10 -11.78
C ARG A 96 -8.69 -12.29 -11.09
N LEU A 97 -8.70 -12.53 -9.79
CA LEU A 97 -7.50 -12.84 -9.04
C LEU A 97 -7.01 -14.26 -9.32
N ASP A 98 -5.75 -14.38 -9.69
CA ASP A 98 -5.12 -15.68 -9.91
C ASP A 98 -4.84 -16.36 -8.54
N GLY A 99 -5.22 -17.63 -8.42
CA GLY A 99 -5.07 -18.41 -7.18
C GLY A 99 -6.13 -18.14 -6.09
N TRP A 100 -7.14 -17.29 -6.37
CA TRP A 100 -8.26 -17.01 -5.46
C TRP A 100 -9.63 -17.35 -6.04
N ASP A 101 -9.70 -17.55 -7.35
CA ASP A 101 -10.96 -17.73 -8.12
C ASP A 101 -12.03 -16.68 -7.78
N THR A 102 -11.57 -15.45 -7.56
CA THR A 102 -12.39 -14.32 -7.13
C THR A 102 -12.27 -13.18 -8.13
N THR A 103 -13.40 -12.53 -8.40
CA THR A 103 -13.46 -11.35 -9.26
C THR A 103 -13.51 -10.09 -8.43
N LEU A 104 -12.66 -9.11 -8.76
CA LEU A 104 -12.64 -7.79 -8.14
C LEU A 104 -13.10 -6.72 -9.10
N ARG A 105 -13.89 -5.79 -8.60
CA ARG A 105 -14.31 -4.58 -9.29
C ARG A 105 -13.51 -3.38 -8.78
N LEU A 106 -12.99 -2.57 -9.69
CA LEU A 106 -12.17 -1.41 -9.45
C LEU A 106 -12.88 -0.13 -9.88
N VAL A 107 -12.54 0.99 -9.24
CA VAL A 107 -12.91 2.35 -9.71
C VAL A 107 -11.95 2.79 -10.82
N LEU A 108 -10.64 2.57 -10.63
CA LEU A 108 -9.66 2.88 -11.67
C LEU A 108 -9.84 1.95 -12.88
N PRO A 109 -9.72 2.49 -14.10
CA PRO A 109 -9.76 1.65 -15.29
C PRO A 109 -8.56 0.71 -15.35
N VAL A 110 -8.81 -0.54 -15.69
CA VAL A 110 -7.76 -1.58 -15.86
C VAL A 110 -6.96 -1.27 -17.13
N PRO A 111 -5.68 -0.89 -17.02
CA PRO A 111 -4.89 -0.53 -18.19
C PRO A 111 -4.50 -1.75 -19.02
N ALA A 112 -4.23 -1.53 -20.31
CA ALA A 112 -3.60 -2.56 -21.14
C ALA A 112 -2.25 -2.98 -20.53
N GLY A 113 -2.02 -4.30 -20.41
CA GLY A 113 -0.84 -4.86 -19.77
C GLY A 113 -0.91 -4.90 -18.24
N CYS A 114 -2.09 -4.76 -17.65
CA CYS A 114 -2.31 -5.05 -16.23
C CYS A 114 -2.05 -6.53 -15.97
N THR A 115 -1.19 -6.82 -14.99
CA THR A 115 -0.81 -8.19 -14.61
C THR A 115 -1.06 -8.47 -13.14
N ALA A 116 -1.33 -7.43 -12.35
CA ALA A 116 -1.59 -7.56 -10.92
C ALA A 116 -2.49 -6.41 -10.42
N VAL A 117 -3.07 -6.62 -9.26
CA VAL A 117 -3.66 -5.53 -8.46
C VAL A 117 -2.89 -5.34 -7.17
N GLY A 118 -2.75 -4.08 -6.76
CA GLY A 118 -2.20 -3.70 -5.46
C GLY A 118 -3.33 -3.38 -4.49
N ILE A 119 -3.26 -3.91 -3.28
CA ILE A 119 -4.17 -3.56 -2.17
C ILE A 119 -3.34 -3.37 -0.92
N ARG A 120 -3.49 -2.25 -0.22
CA ARG A 120 -2.72 -2.02 1.00
C ARG A 120 -3.25 -2.89 2.13
N ALA A 121 -2.37 -3.36 3.01
CA ALA A 121 -2.73 -4.30 4.06
C ALA A 121 -3.79 -3.76 5.04
N HIS A 122 -3.89 -2.45 5.20
CA HIS A 122 -4.87 -1.78 6.06
C HIS A 122 -6.20 -1.46 5.36
N ASP A 123 -6.29 -1.63 4.04
CA ASP A 123 -7.51 -1.38 3.28
C ASP A 123 -8.47 -2.59 3.28
N PHE A 124 -8.00 -3.73 3.79
CA PHE A 124 -8.86 -4.88 3.95
C PHE A 124 -9.72 -4.78 5.20
N THR A 125 -10.98 -5.21 5.07
CA THR A 125 -11.92 -5.35 6.18
C THR A 125 -12.60 -6.73 6.13
N PRO A 126 -12.89 -7.35 7.29
CA PRO A 126 -13.72 -8.55 7.34
C PRO A 126 -15.11 -8.30 6.73
N CYS A 127 -15.63 -9.26 5.97
CA CYS A 127 -16.92 -9.13 5.32
C CYS A 127 -17.67 -10.46 5.21
N ALA A 128 -18.91 -10.40 4.73
CA ALA A 128 -19.69 -11.58 4.38
C ALA A 128 -19.28 -12.12 2.99
N ALA A 129 -19.61 -13.37 2.70
CA ALA A 129 -19.26 -14.04 1.45
C ALA A 129 -19.86 -13.38 0.20
N ASP A 130 -20.99 -12.73 0.34
CA ASP A 130 -21.74 -12.05 -0.73
C ASP A 130 -21.40 -10.56 -0.86
N ALA A 131 -20.47 -10.06 -0.04
CA ALA A 131 -20.04 -8.67 -0.12
C ALA A 131 -19.26 -8.39 -1.43
N PRO A 132 -19.37 -7.16 -1.98
CA PRO A 132 -18.54 -6.76 -3.12
C PRO A 132 -17.05 -6.95 -2.82
N ASN A 133 -16.30 -7.48 -3.78
CA ASN A 133 -14.87 -7.75 -3.67
C ASN A 133 -14.49 -8.67 -2.50
N ALA A 134 -15.38 -9.57 -2.08
CA ALA A 134 -15.07 -10.54 -1.05
C ALA A 134 -14.05 -11.57 -1.55
N ILE A 135 -12.95 -11.71 -0.81
CA ILE A 135 -11.86 -12.65 -1.07
C ILE A 135 -11.92 -13.70 0.04
N PRO A 136 -12.15 -14.99 -0.26
CA PRO A 136 -12.13 -16.05 0.75
C PRO A 136 -10.71 -16.24 1.27
N VAL A 137 -10.54 -16.26 2.60
CA VAL A 137 -9.22 -16.32 3.23
C VAL A 137 -9.18 -17.32 4.38
N LYS A 138 -7.99 -17.84 4.65
CA LYS A 138 -7.66 -18.62 5.83
C LYS A 138 -6.44 -18.01 6.49
N ALA A 139 -6.57 -17.52 7.73
CA ALA A 139 -5.42 -17.00 8.46
C ALA A 139 -4.45 -18.13 8.82
N VAL A 140 -3.17 -17.93 8.56
CA VAL A 140 -2.09 -18.89 8.81
C VAL A 140 -1.07 -18.40 9.82
N SER A 141 -0.97 -17.09 10.02
CA SER A 141 -0.05 -16.49 11.00
C SER A 141 -0.58 -15.16 11.49
N THR A 142 -0.36 -14.88 12.77
CA THR A 142 -0.67 -13.60 13.40
C THR A 142 0.55 -13.11 14.14
N SER A 143 0.93 -11.86 13.93
CA SER A 143 2.01 -11.20 14.65
C SER A 143 1.54 -9.91 15.28
N GLU A 144 2.00 -9.67 16.51
CA GLU A 144 1.67 -8.48 17.28
C GLU A 144 2.74 -7.42 17.13
N ASN A 145 2.31 -6.20 16.86
CA ASN A 145 3.13 -4.99 16.99
C ASN A 145 2.54 -4.09 18.10
N PRO A 146 3.26 -3.06 18.55
CA PRO A 146 2.76 -2.16 19.60
C PRO A 146 1.38 -1.57 19.30
N PHE A 147 1.11 -1.18 18.06
CA PHE A 147 -0.09 -0.43 17.68
C PHE A 147 -0.99 -1.14 16.67
N ASP A 148 -0.57 -2.31 16.17
CA ASP A 148 -1.32 -3.07 15.17
C ASP A 148 -1.06 -4.57 15.27
N TRP A 149 -1.97 -5.32 14.63
CA TRP A 149 -1.83 -6.74 14.34
C TRP A 149 -1.56 -6.92 12.85
N ASN A 150 -0.64 -7.81 12.52
CA ASN A 150 -0.43 -8.25 11.15
C ASN A 150 -0.81 -9.72 11.02
N LEU A 151 -1.76 -10.00 10.15
CA LEU A 151 -2.16 -11.36 9.82
C LEU A 151 -1.69 -11.71 8.41
N ILE A 152 -1.16 -12.91 8.26
CA ILE A 152 -0.93 -13.51 6.95
C ILE A 152 -2.08 -14.45 6.69
N CYS A 153 -2.76 -14.22 5.59
CA CYS A 153 -3.87 -15.04 5.13
C CYS A 153 -3.51 -15.71 3.81
N THR A 154 -4.01 -16.92 3.58
CA THR A 154 -3.87 -17.63 2.31
C THR A 154 -5.23 -17.79 1.64
N SER A 155 -5.22 -18.09 0.34
CA SER A 155 -6.40 -18.65 -0.31
C SER A 155 -6.81 -19.98 0.35
N PRO A 156 -8.05 -20.42 0.23
CA PRO A 156 -8.50 -21.70 0.81
C PRO A 156 -7.64 -22.88 0.41
N GLU A 157 -7.11 -22.88 -0.81
CA GLU A 157 -6.22 -23.92 -1.35
C GLU A 157 -4.72 -23.69 -1.02
N GLY A 158 -4.38 -22.58 -0.37
CA GLY A 158 -3.01 -22.25 0.02
C GLY A 158 -2.11 -21.77 -1.12
N ALA A 159 -2.66 -21.52 -2.31
CA ALA A 159 -1.88 -21.16 -3.50
C ALA A 159 -1.39 -19.69 -3.51
N ALA A 160 -2.05 -18.80 -2.78
CA ALA A 160 -1.73 -17.37 -2.74
C ALA A 160 -1.80 -16.84 -1.30
N GLN A 161 -1.08 -15.73 -1.05
CA GLN A 161 -1.03 -15.09 0.27
C GLN A 161 -1.37 -13.62 0.18
N LEU A 162 -2.00 -13.10 1.23
CA LEU A 162 -2.18 -11.67 1.46
C LEU A 162 -1.89 -11.31 2.92
N TRP A 163 -1.56 -10.03 3.12
CA TRP A 163 -1.33 -9.43 4.41
C TRP A 163 -2.51 -8.55 4.79
N TRP A 164 -3.04 -8.78 5.98
CA TRP A 164 -4.05 -7.92 6.58
C TRP A 164 -3.50 -7.25 7.82
N LYS A 165 -3.63 -5.91 7.90
CA LYS A 165 -3.15 -5.11 9.02
C LYS A 165 -4.32 -4.47 9.74
N VAL A 166 -4.39 -4.68 11.06
CA VAL A 166 -5.47 -4.17 11.92
C VAL A 166 -4.89 -3.31 13.01
N GLY A 167 -5.34 -2.06 13.09
CA GLY A 167 -4.96 -1.16 14.19
C GLY A 167 -5.54 -1.64 15.52
N LYS A 168 -4.77 -1.52 16.59
CA LYS A 168 -5.23 -1.80 17.95
C LYS A 168 -6.03 -0.62 18.51
N THR A 169 -7.11 -0.92 19.22
CA THR A 169 -7.87 0.08 19.98
C THR A 169 -7.22 0.44 21.32
N SER A 170 -6.36 -0.45 21.84
CA SER A 170 -5.54 -0.25 23.03
C SER A 170 -4.31 -1.17 22.96
N LEU A 171 -3.26 -0.90 23.77
CA LEU A 171 -2.06 -1.76 23.83
C LEU A 171 -2.39 -3.19 24.25
N SER A 172 -3.43 -3.40 25.06
CA SER A 172 -3.89 -4.69 25.54
C SER A 172 -5.01 -5.32 24.70
N ALA A 173 -5.33 -4.74 23.51
CA ALA A 173 -6.36 -5.30 22.64
C ALA A 173 -5.96 -6.72 22.21
N ALA A 174 -6.92 -7.65 22.31
CA ALA A 174 -6.72 -9.02 21.84
C ALA A 174 -6.54 -9.08 20.33
N ALA A 175 -5.92 -10.14 19.83
CA ALA A 175 -5.83 -10.40 18.41
C ALA A 175 -7.22 -10.45 17.77
N PRO A 176 -7.40 -9.92 16.56
CA PRO A 176 -8.67 -10.03 15.86
C PRO A 176 -8.97 -11.50 15.57
N GLU A 177 -10.25 -11.87 15.59
CA GLU A 177 -10.68 -13.19 15.13
C GLU A 177 -10.29 -13.36 13.65
N PRO A 178 -9.76 -14.55 13.27
CA PRO A 178 -9.42 -14.82 11.88
C PRO A 178 -10.66 -14.73 10.99
N PRO A 179 -10.68 -13.85 9.97
CA PRO A 179 -11.82 -13.71 9.09
C PRO A 179 -11.89 -14.89 8.10
N GLN A 180 -13.11 -15.21 7.65
CA GLN A 180 -13.31 -16.14 6.53
C GLN A 180 -13.26 -15.43 5.17
N TYR A 181 -13.62 -14.14 5.15
CA TYR A 181 -13.58 -13.28 3.98
C TYR A 181 -13.01 -11.91 4.34
N LEU A 182 -12.19 -11.39 3.45
CA LEU A 182 -11.72 -10.01 3.47
C LEU A 182 -12.18 -9.31 2.20
N CYS A 183 -12.66 -8.08 2.32
CA CYS A 183 -12.95 -7.26 1.15
C CYS A 183 -12.14 -5.97 1.16
N ALA A 184 -11.94 -5.40 -0.02
CA ALA A 184 -11.38 -4.07 -0.21
C ALA A 184 -12.37 -3.21 -1.00
N ALA A 185 -12.47 -1.94 -0.61
CA ALA A 185 -13.27 -0.99 -1.35
C ALA A 185 -12.74 -0.83 -2.78
N PRO A 186 -13.61 -0.69 -3.82
CA PRO A 186 -13.17 -0.60 -5.21
C PRO A 186 -12.15 0.50 -5.48
N GLU A 187 -12.18 1.60 -4.74
CA GLU A 187 -11.25 2.73 -4.79
C GLU A 187 -9.87 2.43 -4.20
N SER A 188 -9.76 1.41 -3.34
CA SER A 188 -8.50 0.97 -2.73
C SER A 188 -7.73 -0.04 -3.57
N ILE A 189 -8.29 -0.49 -4.69
CA ILE A 189 -7.70 -1.50 -5.56
C ILE A 189 -7.00 -0.82 -6.72
N MET A 190 -5.68 -0.96 -6.76
CA MET A 190 -4.80 -0.32 -7.74
C MET A 190 -4.44 -1.29 -8.86
N PRO A 191 -4.84 -1.05 -10.12
CA PRO A 191 -4.40 -1.88 -11.24
C PRO A 191 -2.93 -1.60 -11.58
N LEU A 192 -2.11 -2.66 -11.74
CA LEU A 192 -0.66 -2.56 -11.89
C LEU A 192 -0.19 -3.27 -13.15
N LYS A 193 0.77 -2.64 -13.84
CA LYS A 193 1.58 -3.27 -14.88
C LYS A 193 2.80 -3.95 -14.27
N GLY A 194 3.26 -5.01 -14.90
CA GLY A 194 4.46 -5.73 -14.52
C GLY A 194 5.75 -4.93 -14.66
#